data_3b5f44f4d65401b805149d2f6747b114
#
_entry.id   3b5f44f4d65401b805149d2f6747b114
#
_cell.length_a   1.000
_cell.length_b   1.000
_cell.length_c   1.000
_cell.angle_alpha   90.00
_cell.angle_beta   90.00
_cell.angle_gamma   90.00
#
_symmetry.space_group_name_H-M   'P 1'
#
loop_
_entity.id
_entity.type
_entity.pdbx_description
1 polymer ?
#
loop_
_entity_poly.entity_id
_entity_poly.type
_entity_poly.pdbx_seq_one_letter_code
_entity_poly.pdbx_strand_id
1 'polypeptide(L)'
;MSASFTGQQRPNDGSSNLNSTAFLVQQLLARISTLTLVKVVSVTTDGGVTPVGFVDVQPLVNQLDGAGNATPHGTVFGLPYLRLQGGANAIILDPAVGDIGICGFASRDISSVKATKAVANPGSLRRFDMADGMFLGGTLNAAPTQYVQFNADGITLVSPIKVTISAPEIEIDGILTQGTGPRGGSATMEGPVTVNQDLTAEGTDVHTHRHGGVQPGSGDTGPPV
;
A
#
# COMPACT_ATOMS: atom_id res chain seq x y z
N MET A 1 31.55 4.37 -43.78
CA MET A 1 30.22 5.02 -43.81
C MET A 1 29.48 4.55 -42.59
N SER A 2 29.18 5.46 -41.67
CA SER A 2 28.33 5.13 -40.52
C SER A 2 26.91 4.87 -41.01
N ALA A 3 26.38 3.66 -40.78
CA ALA A 3 24.99 3.36 -41.10
C ALA A 3 24.10 4.27 -40.22
N SER A 4 23.33 5.11 -40.88
CA SER A 4 22.32 5.92 -40.17
C SER A 4 21.13 5.01 -39.84
N PHE A 5 20.92 4.71 -38.57
CA PHE A 5 19.75 3.96 -38.13
C PHE A 5 18.57 4.91 -37.99
N THR A 6 17.43 4.52 -38.56
CA THR A 6 16.16 5.24 -38.40
C THR A 6 15.21 4.41 -37.54
N GLY A 7 14.86 4.95 -36.36
CA GLY A 7 13.93 4.27 -35.44
C GLY A 7 14.51 2.94 -34.88
N GLN A 8 13.68 1.90 -34.85
CA GLN A 8 14.03 0.59 -34.26
C GLN A 8 14.60 -0.42 -35.27
N GLN A 9 14.74 -0.07 -36.54
CA GLN A 9 15.23 -0.96 -37.57
C GLN A 9 16.73 -1.23 -37.43
N ARG A 10 17.12 -2.49 -37.45
CA ARG A 10 18.51 -2.96 -37.43
C ARG A 10 19.02 -3.19 -38.86
N PRO A 11 20.38 -3.22 -39.09
CA PRO A 11 20.94 -3.39 -40.43
C PRO A 11 20.45 -4.65 -41.18
N ASN A 12 20.15 -5.71 -40.45
CA ASN A 12 19.74 -6.99 -41.03
C ASN A 12 18.23 -7.16 -41.23
N ASP A 13 17.41 -6.22 -40.72
CA ASP A 13 15.96 -6.36 -40.78
C ASP A 13 15.39 -6.30 -42.20
N GLY A 14 16.12 -5.68 -43.12
CA GLY A 14 15.77 -5.63 -44.53
C GLY A 14 16.52 -6.63 -45.42
N SER A 15 17.37 -7.51 -44.87
CA SER A 15 18.28 -8.38 -45.66
C SER A 15 17.61 -9.58 -46.33
N SER A 16 16.40 -9.95 -45.90
CA SER A 16 15.58 -11.02 -46.48
C SER A 16 14.09 -10.81 -46.18
N ASN A 17 13.20 -11.48 -46.94
CA ASN A 17 11.77 -11.45 -46.70
C ASN A 17 11.42 -11.95 -45.29
N LEU A 18 12.13 -12.95 -44.77
CA LEU A 18 11.93 -13.48 -43.43
C LEU A 18 12.28 -12.43 -42.38
N ASN A 19 13.42 -11.76 -42.51
CA ASN A 19 13.86 -10.71 -41.57
C ASN A 19 12.93 -9.51 -41.61
N SER A 20 12.46 -9.10 -42.79
CA SER A 20 11.48 -8.02 -42.93
C SER A 20 10.15 -8.36 -42.25
N THR A 21 9.66 -9.60 -42.43
CA THR A 21 8.44 -10.07 -41.79
C THR A 21 8.63 -10.14 -40.26
N ALA A 22 9.74 -10.68 -39.78
CA ALA A 22 10.06 -10.75 -38.36
C ALA A 22 10.11 -9.34 -37.72
N PHE A 23 10.73 -8.37 -38.42
CA PHE A 23 10.74 -6.98 -37.98
C PHE A 23 9.32 -6.37 -37.86
N LEU A 24 8.46 -6.59 -38.89
CA LEU A 24 7.07 -6.12 -38.83
C LEU A 24 6.30 -6.70 -37.63
N VAL A 25 6.46 -8.00 -37.38
CA VAL A 25 5.85 -8.66 -36.23
C VAL A 25 6.37 -8.04 -34.90
N GLN A 26 7.69 -7.82 -34.79
CA GLN A 26 8.28 -7.17 -33.62
C GLN A 26 7.72 -5.75 -33.42
N GLN A 27 7.54 -4.97 -34.50
CA GLN A 27 6.96 -3.64 -34.43
C GLN A 27 5.50 -3.66 -33.95
N LEU A 28 4.71 -4.65 -34.34
CA LEU A 28 3.34 -4.83 -33.85
C LEU A 28 3.33 -5.22 -32.37
N LEU A 29 4.20 -6.15 -31.96
CA LEU A 29 4.33 -6.58 -30.57
C LEU A 29 4.84 -5.46 -29.65
N ALA A 30 5.75 -4.61 -30.13
CA ALA A 30 6.28 -3.48 -29.39
C ALA A 30 5.21 -2.42 -29.04
N ARG A 31 4.06 -2.43 -29.73
CA ARG A 31 2.91 -1.57 -29.43
C ARG A 31 1.96 -2.16 -28.38
N ILE A 32 2.19 -3.39 -27.96
CA ILE A 32 1.34 -4.10 -27.00
C ILE A 32 1.93 -3.92 -25.62
N SER A 33 1.41 -2.96 -24.85
CA SER A 33 1.76 -2.82 -23.45
C SER A 33 0.91 -3.78 -22.61
N THR A 34 1.54 -4.63 -21.82
CA THR A 34 0.86 -5.61 -20.95
C THR A 34 1.09 -5.32 -19.48
N LEU A 35 2.35 -5.40 -19.04
CA LEU A 35 2.75 -5.17 -17.66
C LEU A 35 4.17 -4.62 -17.65
N THR A 36 4.43 -3.61 -16.81
CA THR A 36 5.77 -3.04 -16.67
C THR A 36 6.03 -2.52 -15.26
N LEU A 37 7.29 -2.34 -14.92
CA LEU A 37 7.69 -1.64 -13.71
C LEU A 37 7.66 -0.13 -13.96
N VAL A 38 7.10 0.58 -12.99
CA VAL A 38 6.97 2.04 -13.03
C VAL A 38 7.42 2.66 -11.71
N LYS A 39 7.81 3.93 -11.77
CA LYS A 39 8.03 4.78 -10.60
C LYS A 39 6.91 5.81 -10.51
N VAL A 40 6.34 5.97 -9.33
CA VAL A 40 5.31 6.99 -9.04
C VAL A 40 5.94 8.37 -9.05
N VAL A 41 5.40 9.27 -9.86
CA VAL A 41 5.86 10.66 -10.02
C VAL A 41 4.94 11.62 -9.26
N SER A 42 3.63 11.38 -9.31
CA SER A 42 2.65 12.15 -8.54
C SER A 42 1.49 11.26 -8.08
N VAL A 43 0.78 11.72 -7.06
CA VAL A 43 -0.40 11.06 -6.48
C VAL A 43 -1.45 12.13 -6.20
N THR A 44 -2.73 11.86 -6.51
CA THR A 44 -3.82 12.82 -6.31
C THR A 44 -4.54 12.66 -4.97
N THR A 45 -4.19 11.66 -4.16
CA THR A 45 -4.79 11.41 -2.84
C THR A 45 -3.88 11.91 -1.73
N ASP A 46 -4.47 12.23 -0.60
CA ASP A 46 -3.79 12.60 0.65
C ASP A 46 -3.59 11.43 1.62
N GLY A 47 -3.95 10.20 1.21
CA GLY A 47 -3.87 8.99 2.07
C GLY A 47 -5.03 8.84 3.06
N GLY A 48 -6.07 9.68 2.97
CA GLY A 48 -7.23 9.64 3.84
C GLY A 48 -8.30 8.62 3.42
N VAL A 49 -9.42 8.60 4.16
CA VAL A 49 -10.62 7.80 3.85
C VAL A 49 -11.39 8.50 2.73
N THR A 50 -10.79 8.56 1.54
CA THR A 50 -11.34 9.17 0.33
C THR A 50 -11.49 8.11 -0.76
N PRO A 51 -12.27 8.37 -1.82
CA PRO A 51 -12.24 7.49 -2.99
C PRO A 51 -10.83 7.31 -3.53
N VAL A 52 -10.57 6.15 -4.15
CA VAL A 52 -9.28 5.85 -4.79
C VAL A 52 -8.94 6.95 -5.80
N GLY A 53 -7.75 7.50 -5.71
CA GLY A 53 -7.24 8.53 -6.59
C GLY A 53 -6.54 7.98 -7.83
N PHE A 54 -5.66 8.81 -8.39
CA PHE A 54 -4.87 8.51 -9.57
C PHE A 54 -3.40 8.76 -9.29
N VAL A 55 -2.55 8.09 -10.04
CA VAL A 55 -1.10 8.31 -10.04
C VAL A 55 -0.61 8.68 -11.44
N ASP A 56 0.42 9.50 -11.48
CA ASP A 56 1.25 9.65 -12.66
C ASP A 56 2.52 8.83 -12.48
N VAL A 57 2.91 8.10 -13.51
CA VAL A 57 4.01 7.15 -13.40
C VAL A 57 5.02 7.29 -14.53
N GLN A 58 6.28 6.99 -14.23
CA GLN A 58 7.37 6.88 -15.18
C GLN A 58 7.70 5.41 -15.40
N PRO A 59 7.52 4.84 -16.60
CA PRO A 59 8.03 3.50 -16.91
C PRO A 59 9.55 3.42 -16.72
N LEU A 60 10.02 2.36 -16.08
CA LEU A 60 11.44 2.21 -15.71
C LEU A 60 12.26 1.46 -16.78
N VAL A 61 11.60 0.65 -17.60
CA VAL A 61 12.27 -0.09 -18.68
C VAL A 61 12.25 0.79 -19.92
N ASN A 62 13.44 1.19 -20.39
CA ASN A 62 13.58 2.00 -21.59
C ASN A 62 13.24 1.23 -22.87
N GLN A 63 12.78 1.92 -23.87
CA GLN A 63 12.81 1.46 -25.25
C GLN A 63 14.26 1.48 -25.78
N LEU A 64 14.52 0.70 -26.82
CA LEU A 64 15.81 0.71 -27.51
C LEU A 64 15.60 1.13 -28.96
N ASP A 65 16.50 1.98 -29.46
CA ASP A 65 16.59 2.25 -30.89
C ASP A 65 17.23 1.07 -31.65
N GLY A 66 17.31 1.14 -32.98
CA GLY A 66 17.91 0.12 -33.80
C GLY A 66 19.43 -0.10 -33.60
N ALA A 67 20.10 0.83 -32.96
CA ALA A 67 21.49 0.77 -32.56
C ALA A 67 21.69 0.23 -31.13
N GLY A 68 20.60 0.05 -30.37
CA GLY A 68 20.63 -0.41 -28.98
C GLY A 68 20.74 0.72 -27.95
N ASN A 69 20.60 1.98 -28.35
CA ASN A 69 20.61 3.08 -27.40
C ASN A 69 19.28 3.18 -26.67
N ALA A 70 19.35 3.57 -25.38
CA ALA A 70 18.17 3.72 -24.54
C ALA A 70 17.34 4.95 -24.96
N THR A 71 16.02 4.77 -25.08
CA THR A 71 15.04 5.82 -25.28
C THR A 71 14.03 5.75 -24.14
N PRO A 72 14.07 6.69 -23.17
CA PRO A 72 13.13 6.71 -22.05
C PRO A 72 11.68 6.92 -22.53
N HIS A 73 10.73 6.29 -21.82
CA HIS A 73 9.33 6.62 -21.98
C HIS A 73 9.01 7.98 -21.36
N GLY A 74 7.99 8.66 -21.86
CA GLY A 74 7.38 9.80 -21.19
C GLY A 74 6.61 9.38 -19.92
N THR A 75 6.22 10.36 -19.10
CA THR A 75 5.32 10.15 -17.97
C THR A 75 3.94 9.76 -18.48
N VAL A 76 3.35 8.77 -17.84
CA VAL A 76 1.97 8.32 -18.10
C VAL A 76 1.09 8.89 -16.98
N PHE A 77 0.03 9.59 -17.37
CA PHE A 77 -0.78 10.39 -16.45
C PHE A 77 -2.13 9.75 -16.12
N GLY A 78 -2.61 10.01 -14.91
CA GLY A 78 -3.98 9.73 -14.50
C GLY A 78 -4.34 8.25 -14.47
N LEU A 79 -3.44 7.38 -14.03
CA LEU A 79 -3.70 5.96 -13.87
C LEU A 79 -4.39 5.69 -12.53
N PRO A 80 -5.53 4.98 -12.48
CA PRO A 80 -6.09 4.54 -11.21
C PRO A 80 -5.15 3.54 -10.54
N TYR A 81 -5.08 3.54 -9.20
CA TYR A 81 -4.31 2.55 -8.46
C TYR A 81 -5.21 1.59 -7.69
N LEU A 82 -4.70 0.39 -7.44
CA LEU A 82 -5.40 -0.64 -6.68
C LEU A 82 -5.42 -0.26 -5.19
N ARG A 83 -6.61 -0.29 -4.59
CA ARG A 83 -6.83 -0.34 -3.14
C ARG A 83 -7.54 -1.65 -2.81
N LEU A 84 -7.08 -2.39 -1.80
CA LEU A 84 -7.77 -3.58 -1.33
C LEU A 84 -9.08 -3.15 -0.67
N GLN A 85 -10.18 -3.28 -1.40
CA GLN A 85 -11.48 -2.78 -0.99
C GLN A 85 -12.58 -3.76 -1.38
N GLY A 86 -13.57 -3.92 -0.50
CA GLY A 86 -14.78 -4.71 -0.74
C GLY A 86 -15.97 -4.13 0.02
N GLY A 87 -17.02 -3.72 -0.70
CA GLY A 87 -18.15 -2.99 -0.11
C GLY A 87 -17.71 -1.73 0.59
N ALA A 88 -18.03 -1.60 1.87
CA ALA A 88 -17.65 -0.46 2.73
C ALA A 88 -16.29 -0.63 3.44
N ASN A 89 -15.58 -1.75 3.22
CA ASN A 89 -14.35 -2.09 3.92
C ASN A 89 -13.13 -1.91 3.02
N ALA A 90 -12.04 -1.36 3.56
CA ALA A 90 -10.81 -1.16 2.81
C ALA A 90 -9.55 -1.27 3.70
N ILE A 91 -8.43 -1.65 3.07
CA ILE A 91 -7.09 -1.40 3.60
C ILE A 91 -6.54 -0.22 2.81
N ILE A 92 -6.30 0.90 3.50
CA ILE A 92 -5.80 2.12 2.88
C ILE A 92 -4.28 2.09 2.98
N LEU A 93 -3.63 1.80 1.85
CA LEU A 93 -2.20 1.80 1.65
C LEU A 93 -1.94 2.42 0.27
N ASP A 94 -2.12 3.73 0.22
CA ASP A 94 -2.01 4.46 -1.03
C ASP A 94 -0.53 4.62 -1.43
N PRO A 95 -0.22 4.62 -2.75
CA PRO A 95 1.14 4.80 -3.22
C PRO A 95 1.68 6.17 -2.87
N ALA A 96 2.98 6.26 -2.61
CA ALA A 96 3.70 7.51 -2.39
C ALA A 96 4.58 7.88 -3.59
N VAL A 97 4.88 9.17 -3.73
CA VAL A 97 5.85 9.64 -4.74
C VAL A 97 7.20 9.00 -4.50
N GLY A 98 7.75 8.40 -5.54
CA GLY A 98 9.01 7.66 -5.48
C GLY A 98 8.87 6.16 -5.39
N ASP A 99 7.69 5.65 -5.06
CA ASP A 99 7.44 4.20 -5.03
C ASP A 99 7.65 3.56 -6.40
N ILE A 100 8.25 2.39 -6.39
CA ILE A 100 8.34 1.51 -7.54
C ILE A 100 7.23 0.47 -7.42
N GLY A 101 6.52 0.24 -8.52
CA GLY A 101 5.43 -0.72 -8.55
C GLY A 101 5.17 -1.30 -9.93
N ILE A 102 4.13 -2.10 -9.99
CA ILE A 102 3.71 -2.79 -11.20
C ILE A 102 2.52 -2.05 -11.80
N CYS A 103 2.60 -1.76 -13.10
CA CYS A 103 1.48 -1.24 -13.87
C CYS A 103 1.03 -2.27 -14.91
N GLY A 104 -0.27 -2.60 -14.89
CA GLY A 104 -0.92 -3.42 -15.91
C GLY A 104 -1.73 -2.55 -16.86
N PHE A 105 -1.81 -2.91 -18.13
CA PHE A 105 -2.49 -2.12 -19.17
C PHE A 105 -3.69 -2.86 -19.74
N ALA A 106 -4.82 -2.16 -19.82
CA ALA A 106 -6.05 -2.74 -20.34
C ALA A 106 -5.97 -3.00 -21.84
N SER A 107 -6.66 -4.03 -22.31
CA SER A 107 -6.72 -4.38 -23.74
C SER A 107 -7.50 -3.36 -24.60
N ARG A 108 -8.26 -2.47 -23.96
CA ARG A 108 -9.09 -1.44 -24.57
C ARG A 108 -9.02 -0.16 -23.79
N ASP A 109 -9.40 0.95 -24.43
CA ASP A 109 -9.52 2.26 -23.79
C ASP A 109 -10.56 2.22 -22.64
N ILE A 110 -10.09 2.49 -21.42
CA ILE A 110 -10.90 2.49 -20.19
C ILE A 110 -11.35 3.89 -19.76
N SER A 111 -11.11 4.92 -20.56
CA SER A 111 -11.40 6.31 -20.18
C SER A 111 -12.88 6.53 -19.83
N SER A 112 -13.81 5.95 -20.61
CA SER A 112 -15.25 6.03 -20.33
C SER A 112 -15.62 5.34 -19.02
N VAL A 113 -15.03 4.17 -18.71
CA VAL A 113 -15.28 3.45 -17.45
C VAL A 113 -14.67 4.21 -16.27
N LYS A 114 -13.48 4.83 -16.42
CA LYS A 114 -12.90 5.70 -15.39
C LYS A 114 -13.83 6.88 -15.03
N ALA A 115 -14.48 7.45 -16.02
CA ALA A 115 -15.38 8.59 -15.83
C ALA A 115 -16.75 8.18 -15.24
N THR A 116 -17.36 7.11 -15.76
CA THR A 116 -18.74 6.75 -15.42
C THR A 116 -18.84 5.71 -14.29
N LYS A 117 -17.78 4.94 -14.05
CA LYS A 117 -17.76 3.80 -13.13
C LYS A 117 -18.85 2.75 -13.42
N ALA A 118 -19.25 2.67 -14.67
CA ALA A 118 -20.30 1.78 -15.17
C ALA A 118 -19.86 1.12 -16.49
N VAL A 119 -20.67 0.17 -16.96
CA VAL A 119 -20.48 -0.43 -18.29
C VAL A 119 -20.55 0.67 -19.34
N ALA A 120 -19.47 0.79 -20.13
CA ALA A 120 -19.35 1.81 -21.17
C ALA A 120 -18.58 1.30 -22.37
N ASN A 121 -18.81 1.88 -23.54
CA ASN A 121 -18.00 1.63 -24.72
C ASN A 121 -16.58 2.20 -24.53
N PRO A 122 -15.55 1.62 -25.20
CA PRO A 122 -14.23 2.23 -25.23
C PRO A 122 -14.29 3.68 -25.68
N GLY A 123 -13.54 4.57 -25.03
CA GLY A 123 -13.48 5.98 -25.39
C GLY A 123 -12.83 6.24 -26.76
N SER A 124 -11.99 5.30 -27.22
CA SER A 124 -11.33 5.34 -28.52
C SER A 124 -11.00 3.92 -29.03
N LEU A 125 -10.34 3.84 -30.18
CA LEU A 125 -9.88 2.57 -30.76
C LEU A 125 -8.52 2.07 -30.22
N ARG A 126 -7.94 2.75 -29.21
CA ARG A 126 -6.68 2.34 -28.56
C ARG A 126 -6.77 0.91 -28.06
N ARG A 127 -5.64 0.20 -28.11
CA ARG A 127 -5.48 -1.14 -27.56
C ARG A 127 -4.13 -1.27 -26.91
N PHE A 128 -4.10 -1.87 -25.72
CA PHE A 128 -2.87 -2.15 -24.97
C PHE A 128 -1.98 -0.90 -24.83
N ASP A 129 -2.61 0.26 -24.68
CA ASP A 129 -1.94 1.56 -24.58
C ASP A 129 -1.58 1.84 -23.11
N MET A 130 -0.43 2.47 -22.90
CA MET A 130 0.01 2.82 -21.54
C MET A 130 -0.94 3.80 -20.84
N ALA A 131 -1.68 4.65 -21.57
CA ALA A 131 -2.68 5.55 -21.02
C ALA A 131 -3.88 4.80 -20.38
N ASP A 132 -4.07 3.53 -20.72
CA ASP A 132 -5.11 2.66 -20.17
C ASP A 132 -4.55 1.74 -19.08
N GLY A 133 -3.51 2.21 -18.39
CA GLY A 133 -2.85 1.51 -17.30
C GLY A 133 -3.60 1.60 -15.96
N MET A 134 -3.27 0.67 -15.08
CA MET A 134 -3.69 0.61 -13.68
C MET A 134 -2.46 0.26 -12.83
N PHE A 135 -2.17 1.06 -11.80
CA PHE A 135 -1.10 0.75 -10.85
C PHE A 135 -1.60 -0.31 -9.85
N LEU A 136 -0.94 -1.46 -9.83
CA LEU A 136 -1.40 -2.64 -9.09
C LEU A 136 -0.77 -2.79 -7.70
N GLY A 137 0.24 -1.99 -7.38
CA GLY A 137 0.89 -1.99 -6.07
C GLY A 137 2.41 -1.90 -6.14
N GLY A 138 3.01 -1.67 -4.98
CA GLY A 138 4.44 -1.49 -4.81
C GLY A 138 5.24 -2.78 -4.94
N THR A 139 6.44 -2.66 -5.50
CA THR A 139 7.48 -3.70 -5.54
C THR A 139 8.85 -3.04 -5.55
N LEU A 140 9.91 -3.75 -5.15
CA LEU A 140 11.29 -3.24 -5.12
C LEU A 140 11.51 -1.96 -4.28
N ASN A 141 10.60 -1.68 -3.33
CA ASN A 141 10.73 -0.57 -2.41
C ASN A 141 11.65 -0.92 -1.23
N ALA A 142 12.10 0.11 -0.51
CA ALA A 142 12.90 -0.05 0.71
C ALA A 142 12.10 -0.73 1.84
N ALA A 143 12.80 -1.16 2.89
CA ALA A 143 12.17 -1.75 4.07
C ALA A 143 11.22 -0.73 4.75
N PRO A 144 9.99 -1.13 5.10
CA PRO A 144 9.04 -0.24 5.74
C PRO A 144 9.40 -0.01 7.22
N THR A 145 9.06 1.17 7.73
CA THR A 145 9.18 1.50 9.16
C THR A 145 7.85 1.38 9.92
N GLN A 146 6.76 1.24 9.19
CA GLN A 146 5.40 1.05 9.72
C GLN A 146 4.76 -0.09 8.95
N TYR A 147 4.33 -1.15 9.66
CA TYR A 147 3.88 -2.37 9.00
C TYR A 147 3.04 -3.28 9.89
N VAL A 148 2.31 -4.19 9.25
CA VAL A 148 1.76 -5.40 9.86
C VAL A 148 2.53 -6.58 9.29
N GLN A 149 3.13 -7.39 10.16
CA GLN A 149 3.94 -8.55 9.79
C GLN A 149 3.30 -9.82 10.32
N PHE A 150 3.24 -10.84 9.48
CA PHE A 150 2.85 -12.22 9.83
C PHE A 150 4.08 -13.09 9.70
N ASN A 151 4.48 -13.74 10.80
CA ASN A 151 5.63 -14.64 10.84
C ASN A 151 5.34 -15.86 11.72
N ALA A 152 6.34 -16.72 11.93
CA ALA A 152 6.20 -17.93 12.76
C ALA A 152 5.87 -17.62 14.24
N ASP A 153 6.27 -16.45 14.74
CA ASP A 153 6.06 -16.02 16.12
C ASP A 153 4.70 -15.32 16.33
N GLY A 154 3.97 -15.05 15.24
CA GLY A 154 2.65 -14.42 15.29
C GLY A 154 2.51 -13.18 14.42
N ILE A 155 1.60 -12.29 14.84
CA ILE A 155 1.30 -11.04 14.14
C ILE A 155 1.93 -9.87 14.90
N THR A 156 2.72 -9.08 14.20
CA THR A 156 3.35 -7.88 14.76
C THR A 156 2.81 -6.63 14.06
N LEU A 157 2.31 -5.67 14.83
CA LEU A 157 1.88 -4.35 14.36
C LEU A 157 2.87 -3.29 14.86
N VAL A 158 3.56 -2.61 13.94
CA VAL A 158 4.56 -1.60 14.27
C VAL A 158 4.20 -0.25 13.68
N SER A 159 4.22 0.78 14.51
CA SER A 159 4.19 2.18 14.11
C SER A 159 5.21 2.98 14.93
N PRO A 160 6.01 3.87 14.28
CA PRO A 160 6.95 4.72 15.01
C PRO A 160 6.26 5.84 15.81
N ILE A 161 4.98 6.12 15.52
CA ILE A 161 4.25 7.25 16.10
C ILE A 161 3.16 6.74 17.04
N LYS A 162 2.11 6.11 16.52
CA LYS A 162 0.93 5.71 17.29
C LYS A 162 0.14 4.62 16.55
N VAL A 163 -0.48 3.73 17.31
CA VAL A 163 -1.56 2.84 16.84
C VAL A 163 -2.85 3.28 17.49
N THR A 164 -3.90 3.49 16.70
CA THR A 164 -5.25 3.82 17.20
C THR A 164 -6.18 2.67 16.85
N ILE A 165 -6.87 2.14 17.88
CA ILE A 165 -7.95 1.17 17.71
C ILE A 165 -9.23 1.87 18.14
N SER A 166 -10.21 2.00 17.25
CA SER A 166 -11.47 2.69 17.53
C SER A 166 -12.63 1.81 17.09
N ALA A 167 -13.44 1.39 18.04
CA ALA A 167 -14.64 0.60 17.83
C ALA A 167 -15.63 0.87 18.97
N PRO A 168 -16.95 0.64 18.78
CA PRO A 168 -17.92 0.69 19.89
C PRO A 168 -17.59 -0.30 21.01
N GLU A 169 -16.97 -1.45 20.68
CA GLU A 169 -16.53 -2.48 21.60
C GLU A 169 -15.19 -3.06 21.14
N ILE A 170 -14.27 -3.31 22.09
CA ILE A 170 -12.98 -3.95 21.85
C ILE A 170 -12.87 -5.13 22.82
N GLU A 171 -12.89 -6.35 22.26
CA GLU A 171 -12.65 -7.58 23.01
C GLU A 171 -11.22 -8.06 22.81
N ILE A 172 -10.54 -8.39 23.90
CA ILE A 172 -9.19 -8.96 23.89
C ILE A 172 -9.24 -10.27 24.67
N ASP A 173 -9.11 -11.39 23.94
CA ASP A 173 -9.04 -12.72 24.53
C ASP A 173 -7.57 -13.16 24.65
N GLY A 174 -7.08 -13.30 25.87
CA GLY A 174 -5.72 -13.68 26.17
C GLY A 174 -5.07 -12.84 27.26
N ILE A 175 -3.76 -13.00 27.41
CA ILE A 175 -2.96 -12.26 28.39
C ILE A 175 -2.55 -10.93 27.76
N LEU A 176 -2.96 -9.81 28.38
CA LEU A 176 -2.50 -8.49 27.98
C LEU A 176 -1.26 -8.08 28.78
N THR A 177 -0.14 -7.87 28.09
CA THR A 177 1.10 -7.37 28.67
C THR A 177 1.41 -6.00 28.09
N GLN A 178 1.65 -5.00 28.97
CA GLN A 178 1.95 -3.63 28.57
C GLN A 178 3.27 -3.16 29.22
N GLY A 179 4.03 -2.35 28.49
CA GLY A 179 5.18 -1.63 29.03
C GLY A 179 6.46 -2.45 29.18
N THR A 180 6.51 -3.69 28.69
CA THR A 180 7.70 -4.56 28.78
C THR A 180 8.75 -4.29 27.70
N GLY A 181 8.42 -3.48 26.69
CA GLY A 181 9.33 -3.12 25.62
C GLY A 181 10.18 -1.88 25.93
N PRO A 182 11.13 -1.53 25.04
CA PRO A 182 12.09 -0.42 25.25
C PRO A 182 11.42 0.96 25.26
N ARG A 183 10.15 1.05 24.90
CA ARG A 183 9.39 2.34 24.87
C ARG A 183 8.74 2.64 26.22
N GLY A 184 8.71 1.71 27.17
CA GLY A 184 7.99 1.85 28.43
C GLY A 184 6.50 2.03 28.20
N GLY A 185 5.80 2.56 29.19
CA GLY A 185 4.40 2.95 29.01
C GLY A 185 3.61 2.99 30.31
N SER A 186 2.54 3.80 30.30
CA SER A 186 1.50 3.81 31.32
C SER A 186 0.16 3.47 30.67
N ALA A 187 -0.78 2.92 31.46
CA ALA A 187 -2.17 2.82 31.06
C ALA A 187 -2.97 3.94 31.72
N THR A 188 -3.79 4.64 30.93
CA THR A 188 -4.77 5.59 31.43
C THR A 188 -6.14 5.10 31.00
N MET A 189 -7.05 4.94 31.95
CA MET A 189 -8.42 4.53 31.71
C MET A 189 -9.34 5.65 32.25
N GLU A 190 -10.05 6.31 31.36
CA GLU A 190 -10.93 7.45 31.73
C GLU A 190 -12.33 7.00 32.16
N GLY A 191 -12.68 5.75 31.95
CA GLY A 191 -13.96 5.16 32.32
C GLY A 191 -13.88 4.29 33.57
N PRO A 192 -15.03 3.79 34.06
CA PRO A 192 -15.05 2.79 35.16
C PRO A 192 -14.31 1.54 34.77
N VAL A 193 -13.54 0.97 35.68
CA VAL A 193 -12.85 -0.30 35.53
C VAL A 193 -13.46 -1.32 36.48
N THR A 194 -13.96 -2.43 35.95
CA THR A 194 -14.43 -3.57 36.72
C THR A 194 -13.39 -4.69 36.64
N VAL A 195 -12.89 -5.12 37.81
CA VAL A 195 -11.98 -6.25 37.94
C VAL A 195 -12.73 -7.38 38.62
N ASN A 196 -12.95 -8.49 37.92
CA ASN A 196 -13.75 -9.61 38.43
C ASN A 196 -12.95 -10.57 39.32
N GLN A 197 -11.64 -10.43 39.36
CA GLN A 197 -10.71 -11.24 40.19
C GLN A 197 -9.81 -10.30 41.02
N ASP A 198 -8.55 -10.66 41.20
CA ASP A 198 -7.64 -9.89 42.02
C ASP A 198 -6.92 -8.78 41.24
N LEU A 199 -6.76 -7.63 41.89
CA LEU A 199 -5.90 -6.55 41.40
C LEU A 199 -4.70 -6.42 42.36
N THR A 200 -3.50 -6.65 41.84
CA THR A 200 -2.25 -6.51 42.58
C THR A 200 -1.51 -5.26 42.14
N ALA A 201 -1.16 -4.40 43.08
CA ALA A 201 -0.35 -3.20 42.86
C ALA A 201 0.95 -3.31 43.69
N GLU A 202 2.12 -3.31 43.00
CA GLU A 202 3.44 -3.43 43.65
C GLU A 202 3.57 -4.63 44.61
N GLY A 203 2.95 -5.77 44.26
CA GLY A 203 2.95 -6.97 45.09
C GLY A 203 1.94 -6.98 46.24
N THR A 204 1.12 -5.94 46.36
CA THR A 204 0.03 -5.87 47.36
C THR A 204 -1.30 -6.13 46.66
N ASP A 205 -2.05 -7.11 47.12
CA ASP A 205 -3.40 -7.42 46.69
C ASP A 205 -4.36 -6.34 47.20
N VAL A 206 -5.01 -5.65 46.28
CA VAL A 206 -5.92 -4.53 46.61
C VAL A 206 -7.18 -5.02 47.37
N HIS A 207 -7.64 -6.26 47.07
CA HIS A 207 -8.85 -6.81 47.69
C HIS A 207 -8.65 -7.24 49.15
N THR A 208 -7.48 -7.79 49.48
CA THR A 208 -7.24 -8.40 50.80
C THR A 208 -6.22 -7.66 51.68
N HIS A 209 -5.66 -6.53 51.20
CA HIS A 209 -4.65 -5.77 51.94
C HIS A 209 -5.15 -5.28 53.30
N ARG A 210 -4.26 -5.20 54.25
CA ARG A 210 -4.56 -4.74 55.60
C ARG A 210 -3.65 -3.58 56.02
N HIS A 211 -4.22 -2.64 56.75
CA HIS A 211 -3.45 -1.54 57.33
C HIS A 211 -3.02 -1.88 58.77
N GLY A 212 -1.71 -1.74 59.04
CA GLY A 212 -1.17 -1.91 60.38
C GLY A 212 -1.38 -0.63 61.23
N GLY A 213 -1.44 -0.78 62.57
CA GLY A 213 -1.52 0.36 63.48
C GLY A 213 -2.92 0.97 63.68
N VAL A 214 -3.97 0.34 63.15
CA VAL A 214 -5.36 0.79 63.30
C VAL A 214 -5.98 0.12 64.53
N GLN A 215 -6.58 0.90 65.44
CA GLN A 215 -7.39 0.32 66.53
C GLN A 215 -8.71 -0.25 65.96
N PRO A 216 -9.08 -1.50 66.33
CA PRO A 216 -10.37 -2.03 65.95
C PRO A 216 -11.52 -1.19 66.48
N GLY A 217 -12.45 -0.76 65.63
CA GLY A 217 -13.66 -0.02 65.95
C GLY A 217 -14.86 -0.53 65.12
N SER A 218 -16.08 -0.18 65.53
CA SER A 218 -17.31 -0.57 64.84
C SER A 218 -17.71 0.39 63.70
N GLY A 219 -16.91 1.40 63.40
CA GLY A 219 -17.19 2.38 62.35
C GLY A 219 -16.31 2.16 61.12
N ASP A 220 -16.88 2.39 59.95
CA ASP A 220 -16.16 2.40 58.66
C ASP A 220 -15.32 3.67 58.53
N THR A 221 -14.21 3.60 57.82
CA THR A 221 -13.45 4.79 57.42
C THR A 221 -14.27 5.55 56.37
N GLY A 222 -14.18 6.89 56.38
CA GLY A 222 -14.75 7.72 55.32
C GLY A 222 -14.13 7.39 53.95
N PRO A 223 -14.72 7.93 52.87
CA PRO A 223 -14.16 7.75 51.54
C PRO A 223 -12.73 8.30 51.45
N PRO A 224 -11.87 7.75 50.62
CA PRO A 224 -10.51 8.28 50.39
C PRO A 224 -10.59 9.73 49.89
N VAL A 225 -9.76 10.60 50.44
CA VAL A 225 -9.61 12.01 50.06
C VAL A 225 -8.48 12.20 49.08
#